data_982479b29f774cd0c1b9fc9ae76f63ee
#
_entry.id   982479b29f774cd0c1b9fc9ae76f63ee
#
_cell.length_a   1.000
_cell.length_b   1.000
_cell.length_c   1.000
_cell.angle_alpha   90.00
_cell.angle_beta   90.00
_cell.angle_gamma   90.00
#
_symmetry.space_group_name_H-M   'P 1'
#
loop_
_entity.id
_entity.type
_entity.pdbx_description
1 polymer ?
#
loop_
_entity_poly.entity_id
_entity_poly.type
_entity_poly.pdbx_seq_one_letter_code
_entity_poly.pdbx_strand_id
1 'polypeptide(L)'
;LFQPINQQKQEKTKVAQTSPSLSSAEFVRQLKKDIQAFPKIRIKHPFLKAVCNGTATMEQIRAWAIQDYQFRAAVPRIAMLRYLACSDPEIARKLWGVVEEETRGMDTGSAGHNELAIRFAESIGLTRPQLENAELRPSTAAHLYYAELIIHTLPWFVVMAIQIGAEGTFGPAAAALGHGFIKQYNMKPDDVRFFTVHAEADEEHASLAEEIAERYITSPHLQEQTRKHTFRRMELLYDIWSIDGF
;
A
#
# COMPACT_ATOMS: atom_id res chain seq x y z
N LEU A 1 47.20 -41.31 -1.38
CA LEU A 1 47.38 -40.77 -0.04
C LEU A 1 46.33 -39.69 0.20
N PHE A 2 45.14 -40.10 0.67
CA PHE A 2 44.11 -39.16 1.12
C PHE A 2 44.21 -39.04 2.63
N GLN A 3 44.44 -37.79 3.13
CA GLN A 3 44.32 -37.51 4.54
C GLN A 3 42.86 -37.28 4.92
N PRO A 4 42.38 -37.70 6.10
CA PRO A 4 41.00 -37.51 6.54
C PRO A 4 40.75 -36.08 6.95
N ILE A 5 39.62 -35.56 6.48
CA ILE A 5 39.12 -34.20 6.84
C ILE A 5 38.72 -34.19 8.31
N ASN A 6 39.30 -33.26 9.03
CA ASN A 6 39.11 -32.99 10.44
C ASN A 6 37.62 -32.77 10.80
N GLN A 7 37.20 -33.40 11.88
CA GLN A 7 35.89 -33.18 12.53
C GLN A 7 35.83 -31.69 13.01
N GLN A 8 35.10 -30.87 12.28
CA GLN A 8 34.74 -29.55 12.78
C GLN A 8 33.70 -29.70 13.90
N LYS A 9 34.04 -29.13 15.06
CA LYS A 9 33.18 -28.94 16.22
C LYS A 9 31.84 -28.34 15.78
N GLN A 10 30.74 -29.03 16.06
CA GLN A 10 29.41 -28.46 16.04
C GLN A 10 29.32 -27.40 17.15
N GLU A 11 29.51 -26.14 16.78
CA GLU A 11 29.07 -25.03 17.62
C GLU A 11 27.55 -25.12 17.72
N LYS A 12 27.10 -25.39 18.93
CA LYS A 12 25.68 -25.28 19.30
C LYS A 12 25.26 -23.84 19.07
N THR A 13 24.62 -23.57 17.93
CA THR A 13 23.93 -22.31 17.67
C THR A 13 22.93 -22.12 18.82
N LYS A 14 23.16 -21.12 19.67
CA LYS A 14 22.20 -20.69 20.67
C LYS A 14 20.91 -20.40 19.94
N VAL A 15 19.89 -21.23 20.14
CA VAL A 15 18.51 -20.93 19.75
C VAL A 15 18.17 -19.60 20.41
N ALA A 16 17.99 -18.56 19.63
CA ALA A 16 17.55 -17.27 20.11
C ALA A 16 16.28 -17.49 20.93
N GLN A 17 16.28 -16.96 22.16
CA GLN A 17 15.08 -16.98 23.01
C GLN A 17 13.96 -16.31 22.22
N THR A 18 13.01 -17.10 21.76
CA THR A 18 11.79 -16.60 21.13
C THR A 18 11.03 -15.80 22.17
N SER A 19 10.89 -14.51 21.96
CA SER A 19 9.94 -13.69 22.70
C SER A 19 8.58 -14.43 22.73
N PRO A 20 7.82 -14.39 23.83
CA PRO A 20 6.54 -15.06 23.90
C PRO A 20 5.68 -14.62 22.71
N SER A 21 5.09 -15.58 21.98
CA SER A 21 4.25 -15.26 20.83
C SER A 21 3.02 -14.52 21.31
N LEU A 22 2.76 -13.37 20.69
CA LEU A 22 1.50 -12.67 20.88
C LEU A 22 0.35 -13.53 20.30
N SER A 23 -0.84 -13.47 20.90
CA SER A 23 -2.04 -13.90 20.18
C SER A 23 -2.21 -13.07 18.90
N SER A 24 -2.90 -13.60 17.91
CA SER A 24 -3.10 -12.88 16.63
C SER A 24 -3.75 -11.50 16.83
N ALA A 25 -4.73 -11.40 17.72
CA ALA A 25 -5.37 -10.13 18.05
C ALA A 25 -4.42 -9.14 18.77
N GLU A 26 -3.55 -9.63 19.66
CA GLU A 26 -2.52 -8.79 20.29
C GLU A 26 -1.50 -8.32 19.26
N PHE A 27 -1.10 -9.20 18.36
CA PHE A 27 -0.20 -8.87 17.27
C PHE A 27 -0.78 -7.77 16.36
N VAL A 28 -2.05 -7.88 15.95
CA VAL A 28 -2.72 -6.86 15.13
C VAL A 28 -2.75 -5.51 15.87
N ARG A 29 -3.15 -5.50 17.15
CA ARG A 29 -3.12 -4.27 17.95
C ARG A 29 -1.72 -3.65 18.05
N GLN A 30 -0.69 -4.47 18.26
CA GLN A 30 0.69 -3.99 18.33
C GLN A 30 1.17 -3.49 16.98
N LEU A 31 0.89 -4.21 15.88
CA LEU A 31 1.25 -3.81 14.53
C LEU A 31 0.63 -2.44 14.18
N LYS A 32 -0.64 -2.22 14.51
CA LYS A 32 -1.31 -0.92 14.29
C LYS A 32 -0.63 0.23 15.05
N LYS A 33 -0.24 0.01 16.30
CA LYS A 33 0.52 1.01 17.09
C LYS A 33 1.87 1.33 16.44
N ASP A 34 2.57 0.30 16.00
CA ASP A 34 3.88 0.46 15.37
C ASP A 34 3.79 1.15 14.00
N ILE A 35 2.72 0.88 13.24
CA ILE A 35 2.40 1.58 12.00
C ILE A 35 2.20 3.09 12.25
N GLN A 36 1.43 3.46 13.27
CA GLN A 36 1.22 4.88 13.61
C GLN A 36 2.50 5.59 14.07
N ALA A 37 3.39 4.85 14.75
CA ALA A 37 4.69 5.36 15.17
C ALA A 37 5.70 5.45 14.03
N PHE A 38 5.49 4.74 12.92
CA PHE A 38 6.44 4.63 11.83
C PHE A 38 6.71 6.00 11.17
N PRO A 39 7.99 6.39 10.96
CA PRO A 39 8.31 7.70 10.41
C PRO A 39 7.89 7.87 8.95
N LYS A 40 7.95 6.78 8.16
CA LYS A 40 7.57 6.77 6.74
C LYS A 40 6.09 6.39 6.54
N ILE A 41 5.19 7.06 7.22
CA ILE A 41 3.74 6.99 7.00
C ILE A 41 3.29 8.16 6.12
N ARG A 42 2.48 7.90 5.09
CA ARG A 42 2.12 8.91 4.05
C ARG A 42 1.53 10.19 4.60
N ILE A 43 0.75 10.13 5.70
CA ILE A 43 0.20 11.33 6.35
C ILE A 43 1.29 12.29 6.89
N LYS A 44 2.51 11.80 7.10
CA LYS A 44 3.66 12.61 7.55
C LYS A 44 4.56 13.06 6.38
N HIS A 45 4.23 12.69 5.14
CA HIS A 45 5.09 12.97 3.98
C HIS A 45 5.25 14.47 3.73
N PRO A 46 6.48 14.96 3.42
CA PRO A 46 6.73 16.39 3.13
C PRO A 46 5.88 16.92 1.97
N PHE A 47 5.70 16.15 0.90
CA PHE A 47 4.83 16.51 -0.22
C PHE A 47 3.39 16.77 0.23
N LEU A 48 2.80 15.87 1.03
CA LEU A 48 1.46 16.07 1.57
C LEU A 48 1.36 17.39 2.37
N LYS A 49 2.35 17.64 3.23
CA LYS A 49 2.41 18.88 4.01
C LYS A 49 2.49 20.11 3.11
N ALA A 50 3.28 20.03 2.04
CA ALA A 50 3.40 21.12 1.07
C ALA A 50 2.09 21.38 0.33
N VAL A 51 1.36 20.32 -0.08
CA VAL A 51 0.01 20.45 -0.67
C VAL A 51 -0.96 21.10 0.33
N CYS A 52 -1.00 20.63 1.57
CA CYS A 52 -1.89 21.18 2.60
C CYS A 52 -1.59 22.65 2.95
N ASN A 53 -0.34 23.08 2.79
CA ASN A 53 0.10 24.45 3.06
C ASN A 53 0.08 25.35 1.80
N GLY A 54 -0.22 24.82 0.63
CA GLY A 54 -0.20 25.56 -0.64
C GLY A 54 1.21 25.94 -1.13
N THR A 55 2.24 25.20 -0.67
CA THR A 55 3.65 25.48 -1.04
C THR A 55 4.19 24.52 -2.12
N ALA A 56 3.48 23.44 -2.44
CA ALA A 56 3.81 22.60 -3.57
C ALA A 56 3.54 23.33 -4.89
N THR A 57 4.48 23.34 -5.81
CA THR A 57 4.25 23.92 -7.15
C THR A 57 3.38 23.01 -8.00
N MET A 58 2.69 23.58 -9.00
CA MET A 58 1.91 22.76 -9.96
C MET A 58 2.79 21.78 -10.74
N GLU A 59 4.06 22.09 -10.96
CA GLU A 59 5.01 21.19 -11.58
C GLU A 59 5.28 19.97 -10.69
N GLN A 60 5.52 20.19 -9.40
CA GLN A 60 5.68 19.13 -8.40
C GLN A 60 4.43 18.26 -8.28
N ILE A 61 3.24 18.88 -8.27
CA ILE A 61 1.96 18.15 -8.22
C ILE A 61 1.79 17.28 -9.46
N ARG A 62 2.11 17.80 -10.66
CA ARG A 62 2.05 17.02 -11.91
C ARG A 62 3.06 15.87 -11.92
N ALA A 63 4.30 16.10 -11.48
CA ALA A 63 5.33 15.07 -11.39
C ALA A 63 4.91 13.94 -10.43
N TRP A 64 4.31 14.29 -9.29
CA TRP A 64 3.74 13.33 -8.36
C TRP A 64 2.56 12.57 -8.98
N ALA A 65 1.60 13.27 -9.57
CA ALA A 65 0.39 12.68 -10.14
C ALA A 65 0.69 11.64 -11.23
N ILE A 66 1.72 11.88 -12.05
CA ILE A 66 2.19 10.91 -13.06
C ILE A 66 2.62 9.60 -12.40
N GLN A 67 3.41 9.65 -11.35
CA GLN A 67 3.91 8.45 -10.69
C GLN A 67 2.84 7.76 -9.82
N ASP A 68 1.97 8.53 -9.18
CA ASP A 68 0.81 7.99 -8.46
C ASP A 68 -0.16 7.28 -9.42
N TYR A 69 -0.41 7.86 -10.62
CA TYR A 69 -1.18 7.19 -11.67
C TYR A 69 -0.55 5.87 -12.11
N GLN A 70 0.76 5.82 -12.37
CA GLN A 70 1.45 4.59 -12.77
C GLN A 70 1.29 3.48 -11.71
N PHE A 71 1.33 3.84 -10.44
CA PHE A 71 1.02 2.91 -9.35
C PHE A 71 -0.46 2.48 -9.41
N ARG A 72 -1.41 3.43 -9.52
CA ARG A 72 -2.86 3.13 -9.52
C ARG A 72 -3.28 2.28 -10.70
N ALA A 73 -2.71 2.51 -11.88
CA ALA A 73 -2.98 1.71 -13.08
C ALA A 73 -2.65 0.20 -12.90
N ALA A 74 -1.74 -0.14 -12.00
CA ALA A 74 -1.40 -1.52 -11.69
C ALA A 74 -2.30 -2.15 -10.58
N VAL A 75 -3.03 -1.35 -9.80
CA VAL A 75 -3.82 -1.85 -8.65
C VAL A 75 -4.87 -2.87 -9.04
N PRO A 76 -5.67 -2.72 -10.11
CA PRO A 76 -6.65 -3.73 -10.51
C PRO A 76 -6.00 -5.10 -10.78
N ARG A 77 -4.84 -5.11 -11.44
CA ARG A 77 -4.09 -6.35 -11.69
C ARG A 77 -3.57 -6.96 -10.37
N ILE A 78 -3.05 -6.15 -9.47
CA ILE A 78 -2.56 -6.59 -8.16
C ILE A 78 -3.73 -7.16 -7.31
N ALA A 79 -4.89 -6.52 -7.32
CA ALA A 79 -6.09 -7.01 -6.64
C ALA A 79 -6.53 -8.37 -7.20
N MET A 80 -6.54 -8.53 -8.53
CA MET A 80 -6.85 -9.80 -9.18
C MET A 80 -5.86 -10.90 -8.80
N LEU A 81 -4.55 -10.62 -8.75
CA LEU A 81 -3.54 -11.58 -8.34
C LEU A 81 -3.72 -12.02 -6.88
N ARG A 82 -4.09 -11.11 -5.98
CA ARG A 82 -4.42 -11.44 -4.58
C ARG A 82 -5.65 -12.33 -4.48
N TYR A 83 -6.70 -12.03 -5.25
CA TYR A 83 -7.90 -12.85 -5.34
C TYR A 83 -7.56 -14.28 -5.80
N LEU A 84 -6.79 -14.42 -6.88
CA LEU A 84 -6.40 -15.71 -7.43
C LEU A 84 -5.48 -16.53 -6.49
N ALA A 85 -4.68 -15.87 -5.66
CA ALA A 85 -3.84 -16.53 -4.66
C ALA A 85 -4.62 -17.03 -3.44
N CYS A 86 -5.81 -16.48 -3.17
CA CYS A 86 -6.61 -16.81 -2.00
C CYS A 86 -7.24 -18.20 -2.12
N SER A 87 -6.94 -19.08 -1.16
CA SER A 87 -7.52 -20.44 -1.10
C SER A 87 -8.74 -20.56 -0.18
N ASP A 88 -9.12 -19.52 0.53
CA ASP A 88 -10.32 -19.49 1.37
C ASP A 88 -11.52 -18.96 0.58
N PRO A 89 -12.61 -19.74 0.37
CA PRO A 89 -13.73 -19.32 -0.47
C PRO A 89 -14.54 -18.16 0.12
N GLU A 90 -14.56 -18.00 1.44
CA GLU A 90 -15.26 -16.88 2.09
C GLU A 90 -14.50 -15.58 1.86
N ILE A 91 -13.20 -15.60 2.11
CA ILE A 91 -12.32 -14.46 1.88
C ILE A 91 -12.24 -14.11 0.39
N ALA A 92 -12.17 -15.12 -0.50
CA ALA A 92 -12.14 -14.90 -1.95
C ALA A 92 -13.36 -14.11 -2.43
N ARG A 93 -14.56 -14.34 -1.88
CA ARG A 93 -15.76 -13.55 -2.23
C ARG A 93 -15.63 -12.08 -1.81
N LYS A 94 -15.03 -11.80 -0.65
CA LYS A 94 -14.74 -10.43 -0.20
C LYS A 94 -13.69 -9.77 -1.09
N LEU A 95 -12.62 -10.50 -1.43
CA LEU A 95 -11.57 -10.01 -2.34
C LEU A 95 -12.09 -9.73 -3.76
N TRP A 96 -13.09 -10.48 -4.23
CA TRP A 96 -13.73 -10.20 -5.51
C TRP A 96 -14.43 -8.84 -5.48
N GLY A 97 -15.10 -8.48 -4.38
CA GLY A 97 -15.65 -7.13 -4.20
C GLY A 97 -14.62 -6.02 -4.37
N VAL A 98 -13.42 -6.20 -3.79
CA VAL A 98 -12.30 -5.27 -3.99
C VAL A 98 -11.88 -5.18 -5.47
N VAL A 99 -11.83 -6.31 -6.18
CA VAL A 99 -11.51 -6.32 -7.62
C VAL A 99 -12.57 -5.55 -8.43
N GLU A 100 -13.84 -5.72 -8.11
CA GLU A 100 -14.93 -5.00 -8.79
C GLU A 100 -14.86 -3.50 -8.52
N GLU A 101 -14.60 -3.11 -7.28
CA GLU A 101 -14.43 -1.71 -6.88
C GLU A 101 -13.27 -1.03 -7.63
N GLU A 102 -12.11 -1.67 -7.68
CA GLU A 102 -10.94 -1.12 -8.37
C GLU A 102 -11.12 -1.02 -9.89
N THR A 103 -11.93 -1.92 -10.48
CA THR A 103 -12.11 -1.98 -11.94
C THR A 103 -13.31 -1.18 -12.45
N ARG A 104 -14.42 -1.17 -11.72
CA ARG A 104 -15.70 -0.63 -12.17
C ARG A 104 -16.23 0.53 -11.33
N GLY A 105 -15.67 0.72 -10.14
CA GLY A 105 -16.23 1.61 -9.12
C GLY A 105 -17.33 0.94 -8.30
N MET A 106 -17.68 1.57 -7.19
CA MET A 106 -18.74 1.12 -6.30
C MET A 106 -20.12 1.30 -6.95
N ASP A 107 -21.13 0.61 -6.46
CA ASP A 107 -22.58 0.75 -6.84
C ASP A 107 -23.12 2.20 -6.69
N THR A 108 -22.34 3.10 -6.13
CA THR A 108 -22.61 4.53 -6.01
C THR A 108 -22.56 5.30 -7.34
N GLY A 109 -22.33 4.63 -8.49
CA GLY A 109 -22.18 5.28 -9.79
C GLY A 109 -20.85 6.01 -9.98
N SER A 110 -19.86 5.77 -9.09
CA SER A 110 -18.51 6.26 -9.29
C SER A 110 -17.82 5.47 -10.41
N ALA A 111 -16.94 6.13 -11.16
CA ALA A 111 -16.03 5.44 -12.06
C ALA A 111 -15.01 4.62 -11.25
N GLY A 112 -14.40 3.59 -11.85
CA GLY A 112 -13.31 2.86 -11.22
C GLY A 112 -12.18 3.80 -10.78
N HIS A 113 -11.45 3.42 -9.74
CA HIS A 113 -10.46 4.28 -9.08
C HIS A 113 -9.42 4.82 -10.06
N ASN A 114 -9.02 4.01 -11.04
CA ASN A 114 -8.08 4.45 -12.07
C ASN A 114 -8.61 5.60 -12.93
N GLU A 115 -9.89 5.56 -13.31
CA GLU A 115 -10.53 6.65 -14.07
C GLU A 115 -10.65 7.93 -13.24
N LEU A 116 -10.91 7.81 -11.94
CA LEU A 116 -10.92 8.97 -11.04
C LEU A 116 -9.52 9.60 -10.91
N ALA A 117 -8.46 8.78 -10.87
CA ALA A 117 -7.08 9.27 -10.87
C ALA A 117 -6.73 10.01 -12.18
N ILE A 118 -7.23 9.51 -13.33
CA ILE A 118 -7.07 10.19 -14.63
C ILE A 118 -7.78 11.55 -14.60
N ARG A 119 -9.03 11.62 -14.15
CA ARG A 119 -9.78 12.90 -14.07
C ARG A 119 -9.08 13.92 -13.19
N PHE A 120 -8.54 13.49 -12.06
CA PHE A 120 -7.70 14.37 -11.24
C PHE A 120 -6.49 14.89 -12.02
N ALA A 121 -5.74 14.03 -12.71
CA ALA A 121 -4.57 14.41 -13.48
C ALA A 121 -4.93 15.35 -14.64
N GLU A 122 -6.03 15.12 -15.34
CA GLU A 122 -6.54 16.00 -16.39
C GLU A 122 -6.92 17.39 -15.86
N SER A 123 -7.51 17.47 -14.66
CA SER A 123 -7.89 18.74 -14.03
C SER A 123 -6.68 19.64 -13.70
N ILE A 124 -5.49 19.05 -13.55
CA ILE A 124 -4.23 19.78 -13.34
C ILE A 124 -3.42 19.97 -14.65
N GLY A 125 -4.04 19.67 -15.79
CA GLY A 125 -3.48 19.94 -17.11
C GLY A 125 -2.55 18.84 -17.65
N LEU A 126 -2.61 17.62 -17.14
CA LEU A 126 -1.99 16.46 -17.73
C LEU A 126 -2.94 15.83 -18.78
N THR A 127 -2.39 15.14 -19.74
CA THR A 127 -3.14 14.37 -20.73
C THR A 127 -3.00 12.88 -20.47
N ARG A 128 -3.99 12.09 -20.88
CA ARG A 128 -3.93 10.64 -20.79
C ARG A 128 -2.67 10.02 -21.41
N PRO A 129 -2.24 10.42 -22.63
CA PRO A 129 -0.97 9.93 -23.17
C PRO A 129 0.27 10.28 -22.32
N GLN A 130 0.30 11.43 -21.64
CA GLN A 130 1.39 11.76 -20.73
C GLN A 130 1.41 10.85 -19.50
N LEU A 131 0.24 10.42 -19.03
CA LEU A 131 0.14 9.46 -17.94
C LEU A 131 0.57 8.05 -18.38
N GLU A 132 0.01 7.56 -19.47
CA GLU A 132 0.17 6.18 -19.94
C GLU A 132 1.60 5.88 -20.45
N ASN A 133 2.26 6.87 -21.07
CA ASN A 133 3.60 6.71 -21.64
C ASN A 133 4.73 7.22 -20.73
N ALA A 134 4.41 7.63 -19.51
CA ALA A 134 5.42 8.11 -18.58
C ALA A 134 6.36 6.98 -18.15
N GLU A 135 7.64 7.27 -18.05
CA GLU A 135 8.62 6.35 -17.51
C GLU A 135 8.42 6.18 -16.00
N LEU A 136 8.51 4.94 -15.54
CA LEU A 136 8.47 4.62 -14.12
C LEU A 136 9.74 5.13 -13.43
N ARG A 137 9.60 5.92 -12.39
CA ARG A 137 10.72 6.22 -11.50
C ARG A 137 11.17 4.94 -10.78
N PRO A 138 12.45 4.84 -10.40
CA PRO A 138 12.96 3.65 -9.69
C PRO A 138 12.15 3.29 -8.43
N SER A 139 11.66 4.28 -7.67
CA SER A 139 10.81 4.05 -6.49
C SER A 139 9.46 3.43 -6.85
N THR A 140 8.80 3.92 -7.90
CA THR A 140 7.53 3.37 -8.39
C THR A 140 7.71 1.95 -8.93
N ALA A 141 8.76 1.72 -9.75
CA ALA A 141 9.10 0.39 -10.26
C ALA A 141 9.41 -0.59 -9.13
N ALA A 142 10.21 -0.18 -8.14
CA ALA A 142 10.53 -1.00 -6.98
C ALA A 142 9.29 -1.43 -6.20
N HIS A 143 8.33 -0.51 -5.99
CA HIS A 143 7.07 -0.84 -5.33
C HIS A 143 6.25 -1.86 -6.14
N LEU A 144 6.09 -1.66 -7.44
CA LEU A 144 5.30 -2.54 -8.30
C LEU A 144 5.90 -3.96 -8.36
N TYR A 145 7.21 -4.07 -8.59
CA TYR A 145 7.89 -5.36 -8.60
C TYR A 145 7.84 -6.06 -7.24
N TYR A 146 7.97 -5.30 -6.16
CA TYR A 146 7.87 -5.86 -4.81
C TYR A 146 6.46 -6.36 -4.49
N ALA A 147 5.42 -5.62 -4.89
CA ALA A 147 4.03 -6.02 -4.69
C ALA A 147 3.71 -7.35 -5.39
N GLU A 148 4.19 -7.54 -6.62
CA GLU A 148 4.04 -8.82 -7.33
C GLU A 148 4.90 -9.93 -6.71
N LEU A 149 6.16 -9.65 -6.38
CA LEU A 149 7.06 -10.62 -5.77
C LEU A 149 6.47 -11.24 -4.50
N ILE A 150 5.92 -10.42 -3.60
CA ILE A 150 5.36 -10.95 -2.35
C ILE A 150 4.11 -11.79 -2.57
N ILE A 151 3.30 -11.51 -3.60
CA ILE A 151 2.13 -12.34 -3.94
C ILE A 151 2.56 -13.75 -4.39
N HIS A 152 3.68 -13.87 -5.07
CA HIS A 152 4.19 -15.15 -5.56
C HIS A 152 5.07 -15.90 -4.55
N THR A 153 5.55 -15.25 -3.50
CA THR A 153 6.56 -15.83 -2.59
C THR A 153 6.08 -15.98 -1.14
N LEU A 154 5.02 -15.29 -0.74
CA LEU A 154 4.47 -15.36 0.60
C LEU A 154 3.12 -16.08 0.62
N PRO A 155 2.70 -16.65 1.76
CA PRO A 155 1.33 -17.11 1.93
C PRO A 155 0.34 -15.98 1.66
N TRP A 156 -0.76 -16.27 0.96
CA TRP A 156 -1.76 -15.28 0.56
C TRP A 156 -2.29 -14.44 1.74
N PHE A 157 -2.49 -15.07 2.88
CA PHE A 157 -2.98 -14.38 4.08
C PHE A 157 -1.94 -13.43 4.69
N VAL A 158 -0.64 -13.70 4.53
CA VAL A 158 0.42 -12.73 4.90
C VAL A 158 0.37 -11.54 3.96
N VAL A 159 0.22 -11.77 2.65
CA VAL A 159 0.07 -10.69 1.65
C VAL A 159 -1.14 -9.81 1.94
N MET A 160 -2.25 -10.41 2.38
CA MET A 160 -3.44 -9.65 2.77
C MET A 160 -3.25 -8.91 4.09
N ALA A 161 -2.65 -9.52 5.12
CA ALA A 161 -2.38 -8.87 6.40
C ALA A 161 -1.47 -7.63 6.27
N ILE A 162 -0.57 -7.60 5.29
CA ILE A 162 0.29 -6.44 4.98
C ILE A 162 -0.55 -5.20 4.60
N GLN A 163 -1.79 -5.37 4.13
CA GLN A 163 -2.66 -4.26 3.74
C GLN A 163 -3.07 -3.37 4.94
N ILE A 164 -2.99 -3.87 6.18
CA ILE A 164 -3.18 -3.06 7.41
C ILE A 164 -2.31 -1.79 7.36
N GLY A 165 -1.06 -1.91 6.89
CA GLY A 165 -0.15 -0.77 6.76
C GLY A 165 -0.34 0.01 5.46
N ALA A 166 -0.68 -0.65 4.37
CA ALA A 166 -0.77 -0.02 3.06
C ALA A 166 -2.10 0.75 2.88
N GLU A 167 -3.22 0.11 3.08
CA GLU A 167 -4.55 0.69 2.90
C GLU A 167 -4.99 1.45 4.15
N GLY A 168 -4.83 0.86 5.34
CA GLY A 168 -5.19 1.52 6.61
C GLY A 168 -4.45 2.83 6.93
N THR A 169 -3.48 3.23 6.11
CA THR A 169 -2.79 4.54 6.25
C THR A 169 -3.08 5.50 5.10
N PHE A 170 -3.77 5.05 4.04
CA PHE A 170 -4.03 5.91 2.88
C PHE A 170 -5.25 6.81 3.09
N GLY A 171 -6.35 6.31 3.63
CA GLY A 171 -7.58 7.09 3.83
C GLY A 171 -7.35 8.48 4.47
N PRO A 172 -6.68 8.58 5.64
CA PRO A 172 -6.35 9.87 6.23
C PRO A 172 -5.47 10.76 5.35
N ALA A 173 -4.53 10.18 4.60
CA ALA A 173 -3.67 10.93 3.69
C ALA A 173 -4.43 11.40 2.45
N ALA A 174 -5.33 10.58 1.91
CA ALA A 174 -6.23 10.92 0.81
C ALA A 174 -7.16 12.07 1.20
N ALA A 175 -7.81 11.99 2.36
CA ALA A 175 -8.66 13.06 2.88
C ALA A 175 -7.89 14.40 2.98
N ALA A 176 -6.66 14.37 3.51
CA ALA A 176 -5.82 15.55 3.63
C ALA A 176 -5.40 16.11 2.26
N LEU A 177 -5.05 15.25 1.27
CA LEU A 177 -4.77 15.70 -0.10
C LEU A 177 -5.98 16.36 -0.75
N GLY A 178 -7.14 15.69 -0.73
CA GLY A 178 -8.37 16.23 -1.30
C GLY A 178 -8.73 17.60 -0.72
N HIS A 179 -8.68 17.74 0.62
CA HIS A 179 -8.89 19.01 1.28
C HIS A 179 -7.84 20.06 0.88
N GLY A 180 -6.57 19.70 0.83
CA GLY A 180 -5.47 20.57 0.43
C GLY A 180 -5.65 21.09 -1.01
N PHE A 181 -5.99 20.22 -1.96
CA PHE A 181 -6.22 20.60 -3.34
C PHE A 181 -7.42 21.57 -3.51
N ILE A 182 -8.53 21.30 -2.83
CA ILE A 182 -9.68 22.23 -2.85
C ILE A 182 -9.30 23.58 -2.25
N LYS A 183 -8.70 23.59 -1.06
CA LYS A 183 -8.47 24.80 -0.30
C LYS A 183 -7.35 25.68 -0.85
N GLN A 184 -6.24 25.07 -1.27
CA GLN A 184 -5.02 25.77 -1.65
C GLN A 184 -4.87 25.97 -3.15
N TYR A 185 -5.44 25.08 -3.96
CA TYR A 185 -5.30 25.09 -5.42
C TYR A 185 -6.63 25.38 -6.14
N ASN A 186 -7.68 25.69 -5.38
CA ASN A 186 -9.01 26.05 -5.91
C ASN A 186 -9.60 25.01 -6.86
N MET A 187 -9.31 23.71 -6.58
CA MET A 187 -9.85 22.59 -7.35
C MET A 187 -11.32 22.34 -6.95
N LYS A 188 -12.09 21.85 -7.90
CA LYS A 188 -13.50 21.50 -7.64
C LYS A 188 -13.58 20.17 -6.87
N PRO A 189 -14.63 19.94 -6.06
CA PRO A 189 -14.84 18.66 -5.39
C PRO A 189 -14.81 17.45 -6.34
N ASP A 190 -15.37 17.58 -7.55
CA ASP A 190 -15.39 16.51 -8.54
C ASP A 190 -13.99 16.18 -9.08
N ASP A 191 -13.10 17.18 -9.18
CA ASP A 191 -11.73 16.97 -9.64
C ASP A 191 -10.91 16.12 -8.65
N VAL A 192 -11.26 16.18 -7.37
CA VAL A 192 -10.58 15.46 -6.28
C VAL A 192 -11.35 14.22 -5.80
N ARG A 193 -12.33 13.77 -6.55
CA ARG A 193 -13.22 12.65 -6.18
C ARG A 193 -12.44 11.37 -5.86
N PHE A 194 -11.34 11.13 -6.55
CA PHE A 194 -10.42 10.03 -6.26
C PHE A 194 -10.02 9.97 -4.77
N PHE A 195 -9.68 11.12 -4.18
CA PHE A 195 -9.25 11.18 -2.79
C PHE A 195 -10.40 11.01 -1.80
N THR A 196 -11.58 11.51 -2.14
CA THR A 196 -12.75 11.43 -1.24
C THR A 196 -13.30 10.02 -1.16
N VAL A 197 -13.35 9.26 -2.27
CA VAL A 197 -13.80 7.86 -2.23
C VAL A 197 -12.86 6.98 -1.43
N HIS A 198 -11.54 7.19 -1.55
CA HIS A 198 -10.56 6.44 -0.76
C HIS A 198 -10.61 6.78 0.74
N ALA A 199 -10.98 8.01 1.11
CA ALA A 199 -11.17 8.36 2.51
C ALA A 199 -12.30 7.55 3.18
N GLU A 200 -13.27 7.09 2.39
CA GLU A 200 -14.44 6.31 2.84
C GLU A 200 -14.18 4.79 2.73
N ALA A 201 -13.63 4.31 1.60
CA ALA A 201 -13.48 2.88 1.29
C ALA A 201 -12.31 2.20 2.03
N ASP A 202 -11.23 2.89 2.31
CA ASP A 202 -10.02 2.29 2.92
C ASP A 202 -10.25 1.73 4.33
N GLU A 203 -11.30 2.15 5.02
CA GLU A 203 -11.66 1.60 6.34
C GLU A 203 -12.17 0.15 6.24
N GLU A 204 -12.96 -0.18 5.20
CA GLU A 204 -13.45 -1.55 4.96
C GLU A 204 -12.33 -2.49 4.52
N HIS A 205 -11.44 -2.03 3.64
CA HIS A 205 -10.28 -2.83 3.19
C HIS A 205 -9.30 -3.12 4.34
N ALA A 206 -9.04 -2.14 5.19
CA ALA A 206 -8.21 -2.33 6.39
C ALA A 206 -8.85 -3.32 7.36
N SER A 207 -10.17 -3.26 7.55
CA SER A 207 -10.93 -4.19 8.39
C SER A 207 -10.81 -5.64 7.89
N LEU A 208 -10.92 -5.87 6.58
CA LEU A 208 -10.72 -7.20 5.99
C LEU A 208 -9.29 -7.71 6.21
N ALA A 209 -8.29 -6.86 6.09
CA ALA A 209 -6.90 -7.23 6.34
C ALA A 209 -6.66 -7.59 7.82
N GLU A 210 -7.30 -6.88 8.76
CA GLU A 210 -7.27 -7.19 10.19
C GLU A 210 -7.94 -8.54 10.49
N GLU A 211 -9.13 -8.80 9.96
CA GLU A 211 -9.84 -10.08 10.08
C GLU A 211 -8.95 -11.25 9.62
N ILE A 212 -8.32 -11.11 8.46
CA ILE A 212 -7.41 -12.13 7.92
C ILE A 212 -6.20 -12.30 8.82
N ALA A 213 -5.61 -11.22 9.31
CA ALA A 213 -4.46 -11.30 10.21
C ALA A 213 -4.82 -12.01 11.53
N GLU A 214 -5.95 -11.70 12.12
CA GLU A 214 -6.42 -12.35 13.35
C GLU A 214 -6.70 -13.84 13.16
N ARG A 215 -7.19 -14.23 11.98
CA ARG A 215 -7.53 -15.62 11.66
C ARG A 215 -6.31 -16.47 11.30
N TYR A 216 -5.32 -15.92 10.59
CA TYR A 216 -4.25 -16.70 9.96
C TYR A 216 -2.84 -16.42 10.47
N ILE A 217 -2.56 -15.26 11.09
CA ILE A 217 -1.21 -14.92 11.56
C ILE A 217 -1.00 -15.45 13.01
N THR A 218 -0.95 -16.77 13.15
CA THR A 218 -1.01 -17.46 14.43
C THR A 218 0.35 -17.87 15.02
N SER A 219 1.45 -17.71 14.26
CA SER A 219 2.78 -18.11 14.74
C SER A 219 3.75 -16.94 14.78
N PRO A 220 4.80 -16.99 15.65
CA PRO A 220 5.84 -15.95 15.69
C PRO A 220 6.50 -15.69 14.35
N HIS A 221 6.73 -16.74 13.57
CA HIS A 221 7.32 -16.63 12.23
C HIS A 221 6.42 -15.84 11.26
N LEU A 222 5.11 -16.13 11.24
CA LEU A 222 4.14 -15.41 10.43
C LEU A 222 4.00 -13.95 10.88
N GLN A 223 4.02 -13.70 12.19
CA GLN A 223 3.99 -12.35 12.76
C GLN A 223 5.22 -11.52 12.32
N GLU A 224 6.42 -12.12 12.39
CA GLU A 224 7.66 -11.49 11.94
C GLU A 224 7.63 -11.21 10.43
N GLN A 225 7.22 -12.17 9.61
CA GLN A 225 7.06 -11.97 8.17
C GLN A 225 6.08 -10.84 7.86
N THR A 226 4.88 -10.89 8.45
CA THR A 226 3.85 -9.87 8.25
C THR A 226 4.40 -8.49 8.62
N ARG A 227 5.00 -8.36 9.81
CA ARG A 227 5.59 -7.10 10.28
C ARG A 227 6.65 -6.58 9.32
N LYS A 228 7.64 -7.40 8.98
CA LYS A 228 8.73 -7.05 8.07
C LYS A 228 8.22 -6.52 6.73
N HIS A 229 7.30 -7.23 6.12
CA HIS A 229 6.80 -6.89 4.79
C HIS A 229 5.80 -5.72 4.83
N THR A 230 5.07 -5.52 5.93
CA THR A 230 4.24 -4.32 6.15
C THR A 230 5.09 -3.06 6.09
N PHE A 231 6.15 -2.98 6.91
CA PHE A 231 6.99 -1.79 6.93
C PHE A 231 7.77 -1.58 5.64
N ARG A 232 8.26 -2.66 5.03
CA ARG A 232 8.92 -2.55 3.71
C ARG A 232 7.98 -1.98 2.65
N ARG A 233 6.74 -2.43 2.62
CA ARG A 233 5.75 -1.91 1.68
C ARG A 233 5.39 -0.45 1.97
N MET A 234 5.25 -0.09 3.24
CA MET A 234 5.01 1.31 3.63
C MET A 234 6.15 2.23 3.21
N GLU A 235 7.41 1.81 3.35
CA GLU A 235 8.57 2.56 2.85
C GLU A 235 8.46 2.80 1.35
N LEU A 236 8.21 1.76 0.57
CA LEU A 236 8.10 1.86 -0.88
C LEU A 236 6.93 2.75 -1.32
N LEU A 237 5.78 2.68 -0.64
CA LEU A 237 4.63 3.56 -0.88
C LEU A 237 4.94 5.03 -0.52
N TYR A 238 5.71 5.25 0.53
CA TYR A 238 6.18 6.58 0.89
C TYR A 238 7.13 7.13 -0.18
N ASP A 239 8.07 6.32 -0.65
CA ASP A 239 9.09 6.72 -1.60
C ASP A 239 8.52 7.03 -3.01
N ILE A 240 7.32 6.51 -3.39
CA ILE A 240 6.60 6.93 -4.61
C ILE A 240 6.27 8.43 -4.56
N TRP A 241 5.94 8.97 -3.38
CA TRP A 241 5.60 10.37 -3.20
C TRP A 241 6.83 11.29 -3.11
N SER A 242 8.03 10.73 -2.97
CA SER A 242 9.29 11.47 -2.92
C SER A 242 9.70 11.89 -4.34
N ILE A 243 9.11 12.99 -4.79
CA ILE A 243 9.48 13.67 -6.04
C ILE A 243 10.54 14.74 -5.78
N ASP A 244 11.07 15.35 -6.84
CA ASP A 244 12.12 16.36 -6.74
C ASP A 244 11.68 17.54 -5.88
N GLY A 245 12.44 17.79 -4.81
CA GLY A 245 12.15 18.80 -3.79
C GLY A 245 11.49 18.28 -2.50
N PHE A 246 11.18 16.93 -2.44
CA PHE A 246 10.58 16.30 -1.26
C PHE A 246 11.18 14.95 -0.89
#